data_7433dc995f0b8c40aa603db3b593c186
#
_entry.id   7433dc995f0b8c40aa603db3b593c186
#
_cell.length_a   1.000
_cell.length_b   1.000
_cell.length_c   1.000
_cell.angle_alpha   90.00
_cell.angle_beta   90.00
_cell.angle_gamma   90.00
#
_symmetry.space_group_name_H-M   'P 1'
#
loop_
_entity.id
_entity.type
_entity.pdbx_description
1 polymer ?
#
loop_
_entity_poly.entity_id
_entity_poly.type
_entity_poly.pdbx_seq_one_letter_code
_entity_poly.pdbx_strand_id
1 'polypeptide(L)'
;MTALIFDCDGVLADTERYGHLPAFNATFEQFGLKTRWSEEEYGEKLKIGGGKERMASLFDDPAFAREVTGDRSELVATWHKTKTAIFKQLVADGKLPPRPGIPRIIGEALERGWTVAVASTSAESSVRAVLSHAVGDATAARIPVFAGDIVPAKKPDPAIYQLTVDRLGLEKADTLVIEDSRNGLLAAAGAGLRCLVTVNGYTKDEDFAEAVLVVSELGDPGRPPIEVLANRGAARPGPYLVLDDLRACLEGGTVENGGGR
;
A
#
# COMPACT_ATOMS: atom_id res chain seq x y z
N MET A 1 -2.96 -5.51 -23.02
CA MET A 1 -3.55 -6.46 -22.02
C MET A 1 -3.67 -5.72 -20.73
N THR A 2 -4.87 -5.67 -20.14
CA THR A 2 -5.11 -4.89 -18.92
C THR A 2 -4.32 -5.45 -17.73
N ALA A 3 -3.76 -4.57 -16.93
CA ALA A 3 -2.99 -4.92 -15.74
C ALA A 3 -3.48 -4.13 -14.51
N LEU A 4 -3.45 -4.77 -13.35
CA LEU A 4 -3.68 -4.17 -12.04
C LEU A 4 -2.42 -4.31 -11.20
N ILE A 5 -1.92 -3.19 -10.68
CA ILE A 5 -0.82 -3.19 -9.71
C ILE A 5 -1.39 -2.69 -8.39
N PHE A 6 -1.39 -3.54 -7.38
CA PHE A 6 -1.86 -3.21 -6.04
C PHE A 6 -0.69 -2.75 -5.16
N ASP A 7 -0.86 -1.69 -4.38
CA ASP A 7 -0.09 -1.58 -3.16
C ASP A 7 -0.52 -2.65 -2.15
N CYS A 8 0.23 -2.80 -1.07
CA CYS A 8 -0.06 -3.79 -0.03
C CYS A 8 -0.73 -3.15 1.18
N ASP A 9 -0.03 -2.19 1.81
CA ASP A 9 -0.41 -1.64 3.09
C ASP A 9 -1.54 -0.62 2.92
N GLY A 10 -2.67 -0.84 3.60
CA GLY A 10 -3.85 0.00 3.43
C GLY A 10 -4.69 -0.32 2.17
N VAL A 11 -4.18 -1.16 1.26
CA VAL A 11 -4.90 -1.62 0.05
C VAL A 11 -5.34 -3.06 0.16
N LEU A 12 -4.40 -4.03 0.27
CA LEU A 12 -4.77 -5.45 0.40
C LEU A 12 -5.44 -5.74 1.74
N ALA A 13 -4.97 -5.11 2.81
CA ALA A 13 -5.53 -5.17 4.15
C ALA A 13 -5.27 -3.85 4.89
N ASP A 14 -6.03 -3.55 5.94
CA ASP A 14 -5.76 -2.40 6.82
C ASP A 14 -4.59 -2.74 7.77
N THR A 15 -3.41 -2.81 7.15
CA THR A 15 -2.18 -3.27 7.80
C THR A 15 -1.59 -2.24 8.74
N GLU A 16 -1.83 -0.94 8.52
CA GLU A 16 -1.22 0.11 9.33
C GLU A 16 -1.79 0.11 10.75
N ARG A 17 -3.11 0.13 10.90
CA ARG A 17 -3.77 0.16 12.21
C ARG A 17 -3.68 -1.16 12.96
N TYR A 18 -3.98 -2.28 12.29
CA TYR A 18 -4.12 -3.58 12.94
C TYR A 18 -2.88 -4.45 12.88
N GLY A 19 -1.88 -4.07 12.11
CA GLY A 19 -0.66 -4.84 11.90
C GLY A 19 0.61 -4.07 12.26
N HIS A 20 0.91 -3.01 11.53
CA HIS A 20 2.18 -2.31 11.68
C HIS A 20 2.29 -1.56 13.01
N LEU A 21 1.32 -0.75 13.40
CA LEU A 21 1.32 -0.04 14.67
C LEU A 21 1.45 -0.99 15.87
N PRO A 22 0.65 -2.05 16.00
CA PRO A 22 0.83 -3.04 17.06
C PRO A 22 2.22 -3.69 17.05
N ALA A 23 2.75 -4.01 15.86
CA ALA A 23 4.07 -4.64 15.74
C ALA A 23 5.22 -3.70 16.13
N PHE A 24 5.12 -2.39 15.80
CA PHE A 24 6.07 -1.38 16.28
C PHE A 24 6.05 -1.30 17.80
N ASN A 25 4.89 -1.12 18.39
CA ASN A 25 4.73 -0.98 19.83
C ASN A 25 5.21 -2.23 20.60
N ALA A 26 4.89 -3.43 20.11
CA ALA A 26 5.39 -4.67 20.69
C ALA A 26 6.92 -4.80 20.56
N THR A 27 7.50 -4.31 19.47
CA THR A 27 8.96 -4.25 19.31
C THR A 27 9.59 -3.30 20.32
N PHE A 28 9.04 -2.11 20.49
CA PHE A 28 9.55 -1.14 21.46
C PHE A 28 9.51 -1.71 22.89
N GLU A 29 8.41 -2.35 23.26
CA GLU A 29 8.27 -3.03 24.54
C GLU A 29 9.31 -4.15 24.72
N GLN A 30 9.51 -5.01 23.71
CA GLN A 30 10.46 -6.13 23.74
C GLN A 30 11.91 -5.65 23.95
N PHE A 31 12.28 -4.48 23.41
CA PHE A 31 13.61 -3.89 23.56
C PHE A 31 13.72 -2.91 24.74
N GLY A 32 12.64 -2.79 25.55
CA GLY A 32 12.63 -1.90 26.73
C GLY A 32 12.73 -0.41 26.38
N LEU A 33 12.34 -0.04 25.16
CA LEU A 33 12.31 1.36 24.73
C LEU A 33 11.14 2.08 25.39
N LYS A 34 11.38 3.26 25.95
CA LYS A 34 10.36 4.08 26.62
C LYS A 34 9.49 4.86 25.60
N THR A 35 9.17 4.22 24.51
CA THR A 35 8.33 4.82 23.46
C THR A 35 7.19 3.90 23.11
N ARG A 36 6.03 4.50 22.82
CA ARG A 36 4.85 3.83 22.33
C ARG A 36 4.10 4.83 21.48
N TRP A 37 3.78 4.47 20.25
CA TRP A 37 2.99 5.32 19.37
C TRP A 37 1.50 5.09 19.59
N SER A 38 0.74 6.17 19.75
CA SER A 38 -0.72 6.19 19.60
C SER A 38 -1.10 6.07 18.11
N GLU A 39 -2.38 5.90 17.81
CA GLU A 39 -2.88 5.93 16.43
C GLU A 39 -2.60 7.28 15.77
N GLU A 40 -2.77 8.39 16.50
CA GLU A 40 -2.54 9.74 16.02
C GLU A 40 -1.05 9.99 15.72
N GLU A 41 -0.16 9.68 16.69
CA GLU A 41 1.29 9.80 16.49
C GLU A 41 1.79 8.92 15.33
N TYR A 42 1.23 7.71 15.22
CA TYR A 42 1.56 6.83 14.12
C TYR A 42 1.09 7.38 12.77
N GLY A 43 -0.06 8.01 12.71
CA GLY A 43 -0.54 8.73 11.53
C GLY A 43 0.48 9.77 11.02
N GLU A 44 1.10 10.55 11.94
CA GLU A 44 2.17 11.46 11.56
C GLU A 44 3.43 10.72 11.06
N LYS A 45 3.75 9.56 11.66
CA LYS A 45 4.88 8.74 11.22
C LYS A 45 4.67 8.09 9.85
N LEU A 46 3.43 7.94 9.37
CA LEU A 46 3.11 7.43 8.04
C LEU A 46 3.61 8.35 6.91
N LYS A 47 3.81 9.63 7.19
CA LYS A 47 4.44 10.58 6.25
C LYS A 47 5.90 10.21 5.91
N ILE A 48 6.54 9.39 6.76
CA ILE A 48 7.88 8.83 6.53
C ILE A 48 7.72 7.48 5.82
N GLY A 49 8.13 7.40 4.57
CA GLY A 49 8.07 6.17 3.78
C GLY A 49 9.05 5.12 4.29
N GLY A 50 8.54 3.93 4.67
CA GLY A 50 9.35 2.79 5.08
C GLY A 50 9.48 2.60 6.60
N GLY A 51 9.44 1.32 7.01
CA GLY A 51 9.44 0.96 8.43
C GLY A 51 10.78 1.18 9.13
N LYS A 52 11.90 1.04 8.41
CA LYS A 52 13.24 1.33 8.94
C LYS A 52 13.42 2.82 9.17
N GLU A 53 12.97 3.63 8.22
CA GLU A 53 13.04 5.08 8.23
C GLU A 53 12.17 5.65 9.37
N ARG A 54 10.97 5.09 9.58
CA ARG A 54 10.12 5.43 10.73
C ARG A 54 10.79 5.10 12.06
N MET A 55 11.45 3.94 12.20
CA MET A 55 12.23 3.61 13.41
C MET A 55 13.43 4.53 13.59
N ALA A 56 14.14 4.85 12.50
CA ALA A 56 15.29 5.75 12.56
C ALA A 56 14.89 7.15 13.05
N SER A 57 13.66 7.62 12.71
CA SER A 57 13.15 8.91 13.17
C SER A 57 12.97 9.04 14.69
N LEU A 58 13.07 7.95 15.45
CA LEU A 58 13.11 8.01 16.91
C LEU A 58 14.36 8.74 17.41
N PHE A 59 15.46 8.64 16.69
CA PHE A 59 16.71 9.31 17.02
C PHE A 59 16.73 10.81 16.72
N ASP A 60 15.69 11.35 16.08
CA ASP A 60 15.47 12.79 15.90
C ASP A 60 15.09 13.45 17.23
N ASP A 61 14.55 12.68 18.19
CA ASP A 61 14.35 13.13 19.56
C ASP A 61 15.67 13.03 20.34
N PRO A 62 16.25 14.18 20.79
CA PRO A 62 17.49 14.19 21.55
C PRO A 62 17.41 13.44 22.91
N ALA A 63 16.23 13.31 23.50
CA ALA A 63 16.04 12.57 24.74
C ALA A 63 16.18 11.07 24.47
N PHE A 64 15.48 10.56 23.45
CA PHE A 64 15.59 9.17 23.01
C PHE A 64 17.02 8.82 22.58
N ALA A 65 17.65 9.70 21.78
CA ALA A 65 19.00 9.47 21.28
C ALA A 65 20.07 9.40 22.38
N ARG A 66 19.85 10.01 23.56
CA ARG A 66 20.74 9.92 24.72
C ARG A 66 20.54 8.66 25.56
N GLU A 67 19.33 8.12 25.57
CA GLU A 67 19.03 6.92 26.37
C GLU A 67 19.46 5.63 25.65
N VAL A 68 19.49 5.65 24.31
CA VAL A 68 19.78 4.46 23.50
C VAL A 68 21.24 4.47 23.03
N THR A 69 22.02 3.51 23.52
CA THR A 69 23.45 3.35 23.19
C THR A 69 23.66 2.25 22.14
N GLY A 70 24.62 2.45 21.25
CA GLY A 70 24.97 1.49 20.20
C GLY A 70 24.98 2.10 18.81
N ASP A 71 25.35 1.31 17.81
CA ASP A 71 25.26 1.72 16.41
C ASP A 71 23.79 1.82 15.98
N ARG A 72 23.39 3.03 15.55
CA ARG A 72 22.00 3.32 15.19
C ARG A 72 21.49 2.46 14.04
N SER A 73 22.33 2.20 13.05
CA SER A 73 21.97 1.41 11.89
C SER A 73 21.71 -0.06 12.27
N GLU A 74 22.56 -0.63 13.11
CA GLU A 74 22.42 -1.99 13.61
C GLU A 74 21.19 -2.14 14.53
N LEU A 75 20.94 -1.15 15.39
CA LEU A 75 19.76 -1.12 16.25
C LEU A 75 18.47 -1.08 15.43
N VAL A 76 18.36 -0.15 14.47
CA VAL A 76 17.19 -0.03 13.59
C VAL A 76 16.99 -1.30 12.78
N ALA A 77 18.06 -1.91 12.25
CA ALA A 77 17.96 -3.16 11.49
C ALA A 77 17.42 -4.31 12.38
N THR A 78 17.92 -4.40 13.63
CA THR A 78 17.47 -5.42 14.60
C THR A 78 16.02 -5.22 14.99
N TRP A 79 15.62 -4.00 15.32
CA TRP A 79 14.24 -3.67 15.67
C TRP A 79 13.29 -3.94 14.50
N HIS A 80 13.68 -3.53 13.30
CA HIS A 80 12.86 -3.75 12.10
C HIS A 80 12.69 -5.24 11.79
N LYS A 81 13.74 -6.05 11.99
CA LYS A 81 13.65 -7.51 11.85
C LYS A 81 12.64 -8.10 12.83
N THR A 82 12.72 -7.69 14.10
CA THR A 82 11.77 -8.13 15.15
C THR A 82 10.36 -7.70 14.84
N LYS A 83 10.16 -6.43 14.48
CA LYS A 83 8.85 -5.87 14.06
C LYS A 83 8.25 -6.66 12.90
N THR A 84 9.07 -7.02 11.93
CA THR A 84 8.62 -7.80 10.76
C THR A 84 8.17 -9.20 11.17
N ALA A 85 8.86 -9.84 12.12
CA ALA A 85 8.47 -11.16 12.64
C ALA A 85 7.13 -11.08 13.39
N ILE A 86 6.96 -10.08 14.26
CA ILE A 86 5.70 -9.84 14.99
C ILE A 86 4.56 -9.56 14.01
N PHE A 87 4.77 -8.68 13.03
CA PHE A 87 3.77 -8.39 12.01
C PHE A 87 3.30 -9.65 11.27
N LYS A 88 4.24 -10.49 10.83
CA LYS A 88 3.92 -11.76 10.15
C LYS A 88 3.10 -12.70 11.04
N GLN A 89 3.39 -12.72 12.35
CA GLN A 89 2.59 -13.51 13.28
C GLN A 89 1.16 -12.97 13.38
N LEU A 90 0.97 -11.63 13.43
CA LEU A 90 -0.37 -11.03 13.43
C LEU A 90 -1.17 -11.39 12.17
N VAL A 91 -0.49 -11.42 11.00
CA VAL A 91 -1.13 -11.88 9.74
C VAL A 91 -1.52 -13.34 9.84
N ALA A 92 -0.61 -14.21 10.30
CA ALA A 92 -0.86 -15.65 10.43
C ALA A 92 -2.00 -15.97 11.42
N ASP A 93 -2.14 -15.15 12.48
CA ASP A 93 -3.23 -15.25 13.47
C ASP A 93 -4.58 -14.72 12.93
N GLY A 94 -4.65 -14.29 11.66
CA GLY A 94 -5.89 -13.78 11.05
C GLY A 94 -6.34 -12.42 11.58
N LYS A 95 -5.42 -11.64 12.16
CA LYS A 95 -5.73 -10.32 12.72
C LYS A 95 -5.89 -9.23 11.68
N LEU A 96 -5.49 -9.49 10.43
CA LEU A 96 -5.52 -8.57 9.30
C LEU A 96 -6.37 -9.14 8.16
N PRO A 97 -7.71 -9.10 8.26
CA PRO A 97 -8.55 -9.55 7.15
C PRO A 97 -8.31 -8.67 5.91
N PRO A 98 -8.46 -9.24 4.71
CA PRO A 98 -8.39 -8.46 3.48
C PRO A 98 -9.46 -7.38 3.45
N ARG A 99 -9.15 -6.25 2.82
CA ARG A 99 -10.16 -5.22 2.60
C ARG A 99 -11.24 -5.71 1.63
N PRO A 100 -12.50 -5.22 1.80
CA PRO A 100 -13.61 -5.62 0.95
C PRO A 100 -13.33 -5.43 -0.54
N GLY A 101 -13.67 -6.43 -1.34
CA GLY A 101 -13.46 -6.46 -2.79
C GLY A 101 -12.09 -6.94 -3.25
N ILE A 102 -11.07 -6.95 -2.41
CA ILE A 102 -9.70 -7.34 -2.81
C ILE A 102 -9.64 -8.79 -3.32
N PRO A 103 -10.06 -9.82 -2.56
CA PRO A 103 -10.01 -11.20 -3.05
C PRO A 103 -10.83 -11.41 -4.31
N ARG A 104 -12.00 -10.78 -4.38
CA ARG A 104 -12.92 -10.90 -5.53
C ARG A 104 -12.32 -10.28 -6.79
N ILE A 105 -11.87 -9.02 -6.73
CA ILE A 105 -11.30 -8.30 -7.88
C ILE A 105 -10.04 -9.02 -8.39
N ILE A 106 -9.16 -9.48 -7.48
CA ILE A 106 -7.96 -10.23 -7.88
C ILE A 106 -8.36 -11.54 -8.59
N GLY A 107 -9.30 -12.30 -8.02
CA GLY A 107 -9.77 -13.54 -8.61
C GLY A 107 -10.39 -13.33 -9.99
N GLU A 108 -11.35 -12.42 -10.11
CA GLU A 108 -12.00 -12.06 -11.38
C GLU A 108 -11.00 -11.56 -12.44
N ALA A 109 -10.01 -10.74 -12.05
CA ALA A 109 -8.99 -10.24 -12.95
C ALA A 109 -8.11 -11.38 -13.52
N LEU A 110 -7.67 -12.29 -12.66
CA LEU A 110 -6.89 -13.46 -13.09
C LEU A 110 -7.70 -14.40 -13.99
N GLU A 111 -8.99 -14.59 -13.72
CA GLU A 111 -9.91 -15.39 -14.57
C GLU A 111 -10.13 -14.74 -15.94
N ARG A 112 -10.18 -13.39 -16.01
CA ARG A 112 -10.24 -12.65 -17.29
C ARG A 112 -8.90 -12.58 -18.03
N GLY A 113 -7.84 -13.17 -17.49
CA GLY A 113 -6.51 -13.15 -18.10
C GLY A 113 -5.79 -11.79 -17.96
N TRP A 114 -6.21 -10.94 -17.01
CA TRP A 114 -5.49 -9.72 -16.70
C TRP A 114 -4.21 -10.03 -15.93
N THR A 115 -3.21 -9.18 -16.09
CA THR A 115 -2.01 -9.26 -15.24
C THR A 115 -2.31 -8.61 -13.89
N VAL A 116 -1.99 -9.32 -12.80
CA VAL A 116 -2.07 -8.79 -11.43
C VAL A 116 -0.68 -8.83 -10.82
N ALA A 117 -0.26 -7.75 -10.19
CA ALA A 117 1.00 -7.65 -9.46
C ALA A 117 0.83 -6.86 -8.16
N VAL A 118 1.78 -7.00 -7.24
CA VAL A 118 1.87 -6.18 -6.03
C VAL A 118 3.17 -5.40 -6.04
N ALA A 119 3.10 -4.08 -5.74
CA ALA A 119 4.24 -3.17 -5.68
C ALA A 119 4.21 -2.37 -4.38
N SER A 120 5.09 -2.67 -3.43
CA SER A 120 5.10 -2.10 -2.08
C SER A 120 6.50 -1.72 -1.61
N THR A 121 6.59 -0.75 -0.70
CA THR A 121 7.84 -0.39 -0.01
C THR A 121 8.08 -1.20 1.27
N SER A 122 7.13 -2.03 1.66
CA SER A 122 7.23 -2.94 2.81
C SER A 122 8.13 -4.15 2.53
N ALA A 123 8.64 -4.78 3.59
CA ALA A 123 9.47 -5.98 3.45
C ALA A 123 8.73 -7.09 2.66
N GLU A 124 9.38 -7.66 1.64
CA GLU A 124 8.78 -8.64 0.73
C GLU A 124 8.09 -9.79 1.49
N SER A 125 8.72 -10.29 2.55
CA SER A 125 8.14 -11.38 3.35
C SER A 125 6.84 -10.99 4.06
N SER A 126 6.65 -9.72 4.40
CA SER A 126 5.40 -9.19 4.95
C SER A 126 4.33 -9.08 3.88
N VAL A 127 4.69 -8.53 2.72
CA VAL A 127 3.79 -8.41 1.57
C VAL A 127 3.26 -9.77 1.12
N ARG A 128 4.15 -10.77 1.00
CA ARG A 128 3.75 -12.13 0.64
C ARG A 128 2.82 -12.75 1.68
N ALA A 129 3.06 -12.53 2.97
CA ALA A 129 2.18 -13.04 4.03
C ALA A 129 0.77 -12.42 3.94
N VAL A 130 0.68 -11.09 3.74
CA VAL A 130 -0.61 -10.40 3.56
C VAL A 130 -1.33 -10.89 2.31
N LEU A 131 -0.63 -10.99 1.18
CA LEU A 131 -1.20 -11.47 -0.07
C LEU A 131 -1.71 -12.91 0.05
N SER A 132 -0.90 -13.83 0.61
CA SER A 132 -1.32 -15.22 0.83
C SER A 132 -2.54 -15.31 1.75
N HIS A 133 -2.59 -14.49 2.81
CA HIS A 133 -3.75 -14.45 3.69
C HIS A 133 -4.99 -13.91 2.98
N ALA A 134 -4.83 -12.91 2.08
CA ALA A 134 -5.95 -12.30 1.37
C ALA A 134 -6.56 -13.21 0.30
N VAL A 135 -5.75 -13.89 -0.52
CA VAL A 135 -6.23 -14.61 -1.72
C VAL A 135 -5.93 -16.12 -1.70
N GLY A 136 -5.32 -16.62 -0.64
CA GLY A 136 -4.85 -18.02 -0.52
C GLY A 136 -3.51 -18.25 -1.24
N ASP A 137 -2.74 -19.24 -0.75
CA ASP A 137 -1.37 -19.52 -1.20
C ASP A 137 -1.30 -19.84 -2.71
N ALA A 138 -2.24 -20.62 -3.21
CA ALA A 138 -2.27 -21.02 -4.62
C ALA A 138 -2.45 -19.83 -5.57
N THR A 139 -3.30 -18.88 -5.21
CA THR A 139 -3.50 -17.64 -5.99
C THR A 139 -2.31 -16.70 -5.82
N ALA A 140 -1.84 -16.51 -4.59
CA ALA A 140 -0.71 -15.64 -4.27
C ALA A 140 0.57 -16.06 -5.01
N ALA A 141 0.82 -17.37 -5.17
CA ALA A 141 1.98 -17.89 -5.91
C ALA A 141 2.00 -17.49 -7.39
N ARG A 142 0.87 -17.11 -7.98
CA ARG A 142 0.75 -16.68 -9.37
C ARG A 142 0.96 -15.17 -9.54
N ILE A 143 1.01 -14.41 -8.44
CA ILE A 143 1.07 -12.95 -8.46
C ILE A 143 2.52 -12.50 -8.21
N PRO A 144 3.17 -11.84 -9.17
CA PRO A 144 4.47 -11.21 -8.96
C PRO A 144 4.41 -10.15 -7.85
N VAL A 145 5.44 -10.17 -6.99
CA VAL A 145 5.60 -9.20 -5.88
C VAL A 145 6.90 -8.45 -6.07
N PHE A 146 6.82 -7.13 -6.13
CA PHE A 146 7.93 -6.20 -6.14
C PHE A 146 7.90 -5.43 -4.83
N ALA A 147 8.79 -5.75 -3.88
CA ALA A 147 8.68 -5.20 -2.54
C ALA A 147 10.03 -5.07 -1.83
N GLY A 148 10.08 -4.21 -0.82
CA GLY A 148 11.25 -3.99 0.02
C GLY A 148 12.25 -3.02 -0.58
N ASP A 149 13.54 -3.29 -0.35
CA ASP A 149 14.65 -2.42 -0.74
C ASP A 149 15.20 -2.76 -2.14
N ILE A 150 14.33 -3.13 -3.09
CA ILE A 150 14.72 -3.49 -4.47
C ILE A 150 14.90 -2.28 -5.40
N VAL A 151 14.50 -1.11 -4.94
CA VAL A 151 14.67 0.19 -5.62
C VAL A 151 15.40 1.16 -4.70
N PRO A 152 16.15 2.14 -5.27
CA PRO A 152 16.97 3.05 -4.47
C PRO A 152 16.16 4.05 -3.63
N ALA A 153 14.96 4.39 -4.08
CA ALA A 153 14.08 5.33 -3.40
C ALA A 153 12.68 4.74 -3.21
N LYS A 154 12.04 5.10 -2.10
CA LYS A 154 10.69 4.69 -1.76
C LYS A 154 9.66 5.70 -2.24
N LYS A 155 8.38 5.29 -2.31
CA LYS A 155 7.26 6.20 -2.59
C LYS A 155 7.39 7.46 -1.72
N PRO A 156 7.23 8.67 -2.27
CA PRO A 156 6.59 9.01 -3.54
C PRO A 156 7.47 8.89 -4.80
N ASP A 157 8.70 8.39 -4.71
CA ASP A 157 9.52 8.10 -5.89
C ASP A 157 8.84 7.02 -6.76
N PRO A 158 8.79 7.21 -8.11
CA PRO A 158 8.08 6.29 -9.00
C PRO A 158 8.80 4.95 -9.25
N ALA A 159 10.02 4.78 -8.76
CA ALA A 159 10.92 3.67 -9.12
C ALA A 159 10.28 2.29 -8.97
N ILE A 160 9.49 2.03 -7.91
CA ILE A 160 8.88 0.72 -7.69
C ILE A 160 7.84 0.38 -8.77
N TYR A 161 7.06 1.38 -9.21
CA TYR A 161 6.06 1.20 -10.26
C TYR A 161 6.70 1.10 -11.64
N GLN A 162 7.73 1.91 -11.92
CA GLN A 162 8.53 1.81 -13.16
C GLN A 162 9.16 0.42 -13.27
N LEU A 163 9.81 -0.05 -12.20
CA LEU A 163 10.39 -1.39 -12.15
C LEU A 163 9.35 -2.47 -12.43
N THR A 164 8.15 -2.35 -11.84
CA THR A 164 7.08 -3.34 -12.04
C THR A 164 6.62 -3.37 -13.50
N VAL A 165 6.38 -2.21 -14.10
CA VAL A 165 6.00 -2.08 -15.52
C VAL A 165 7.06 -2.69 -16.42
N ASP A 166 8.33 -2.32 -16.22
CA ASP A 166 9.45 -2.79 -17.04
C ASP A 166 9.66 -4.31 -16.93
N ARG A 167 9.63 -4.84 -15.71
CA ARG A 167 9.84 -6.28 -15.46
C ARG A 167 8.74 -7.17 -16.02
N LEU A 168 7.52 -6.67 -16.09
CA LEU A 168 6.36 -7.41 -16.58
C LEU A 168 6.01 -7.06 -18.04
N GLY A 169 6.72 -6.10 -18.66
CA GLY A 169 6.45 -5.66 -20.02
C GLY A 169 5.04 -5.07 -20.19
N LEU A 170 4.58 -4.26 -19.22
CA LEU A 170 3.23 -3.72 -19.21
C LEU A 170 3.14 -2.44 -20.04
N GLU A 171 2.01 -2.27 -20.75
CA GLU A 171 1.66 -1.01 -21.38
C GLU A 171 1.03 -0.07 -20.34
N LYS A 172 1.61 1.12 -20.13
CA LYS A 172 1.14 2.08 -19.13
C LYS A 172 -0.31 2.48 -19.33
N ALA A 173 -0.74 2.63 -20.58
CA ALA A 173 -2.12 2.98 -20.91
C ALA A 173 -3.15 1.90 -20.50
N ASP A 174 -2.70 0.65 -20.39
CA ASP A 174 -3.52 -0.51 -20.01
C ASP A 174 -3.30 -0.92 -18.54
N THR A 175 -2.56 -0.14 -17.76
CA THR A 175 -2.19 -0.46 -16.38
C THR A 175 -2.82 0.51 -15.39
N LEU A 176 -3.57 -0.04 -14.42
CA LEU A 176 -4.18 0.71 -13.31
C LEU A 176 -3.47 0.35 -12.01
N VAL A 177 -3.07 1.36 -11.26
CA VAL A 177 -2.57 1.21 -9.89
C VAL A 177 -3.72 1.36 -8.90
N ILE A 178 -3.75 0.53 -7.87
CA ILE A 178 -4.66 0.65 -6.73
C ILE A 178 -3.82 0.99 -5.50
N GLU A 179 -4.09 2.15 -4.91
CA GLU A 179 -3.36 2.75 -3.81
C GLU A 179 -4.30 3.22 -2.69
N ASP A 180 -3.73 3.64 -1.56
CA ASP A 180 -4.48 4.22 -0.45
C ASP A 180 -3.97 5.58 0.01
N SER A 181 -2.74 5.96 -0.38
CA SER A 181 -2.00 7.09 0.18
C SER A 181 -1.56 8.11 -0.87
N ARG A 182 -1.36 9.37 -0.42
CA ARG A 182 -0.79 10.45 -1.25
C ARG A 182 0.57 10.07 -1.82
N ASN A 183 1.45 9.49 -1.01
CA ASN A 183 2.77 9.09 -1.45
C ASN A 183 2.71 8.03 -2.56
N GLY A 184 1.80 7.07 -2.43
CA GLY A 184 1.61 6.05 -3.44
C GLY A 184 0.99 6.59 -4.72
N LEU A 185 -0.01 7.47 -4.62
CA LEU A 185 -0.60 8.16 -5.77
C LEU A 185 0.45 8.94 -6.55
N LEU A 186 1.29 9.73 -5.86
CA LEU A 186 2.36 10.49 -6.51
C LEU A 186 3.39 9.59 -7.20
N ALA A 187 3.73 8.44 -6.58
CA ALA A 187 4.61 7.47 -7.20
C ALA A 187 4.01 6.86 -8.48
N ALA A 188 2.71 6.53 -8.47
CA ALA A 188 2.00 6.03 -9.65
C ALA A 188 1.93 7.08 -10.76
N ALA A 189 1.56 8.32 -10.43
CA ALA A 189 1.50 9.44 -11.37
C ALA A 189 2.89 9.76 -11.95
N GLY A 190 3.95 9.76 -11.12
CA GLY A 190 5.33 9.94 -11.55
C GLY A 190 5.84 8.84 -12.47
N ALA A 191 5.30 7.62 -12.35
CA ALA A 191 5.55 6.53 -13.30
C ALA A 191 4.74 6.64 -14.60
N GLY A 192 3.82 7.62 -14.70
CA GLY A 192 2.92 7.80 -15.83
C GLY A 192 1.76 6.80 -15.84
N LEU A 193 1.36 6.31 -14.67
CA LEU A 193 0.26 5.36 -14.51
C LEU A 193 -0.99 6.04 -13.96
N ARG A 194 -2.16 5.55 -14.36
CA ARG A 194 -3.42 5.94 -13.75
C ARG A 194 -3.58 5.25 -12.41
N CYS A 195 -4.18 5.95 -11.46
CA CYS A 195 -4.34 5.46 -10.09
C CYS A 195 -5.79 5.61 -9.61
N LEU A 196 -6.33 4.51 -9.07
CA LEU A 196 -7.52 4.45 -8.24
C LEU A 196 -7.07 4.44 -6.78
N VAL A 197 -7.68 5.27 -5.95
CA VAL A 197 -7.37 5.33 -4.50
C VAL A 197 -8.51 4.77 -3.68
N THR A 198 -8.19 3.86 -2.75
CA THR A 198 -9.11 3.35 -1.74
C THR A 198 -8.68 3.90 -0.37
N VAL A 199 -9.34 4.95 0.12
CA VAL A 199 -8.96 5.60 1.38
C VAL A 199 -9.18 4.70 2.60
N ASN A 200 -8.47 5.02 3.68
CA ASN A 200 -8.64 4.39 4.99
C ASN A 200 -8.67 5.45 6.11
N GLY A 201 -8.68 5.02 7.37
CA GLY A 201 -8.77 5.92 8.51
C GLY A 201 -7.62 6.91 8.67
N TYR A 202 -6.45 6.63 8.07
CA TYR A 202 -5.28 7.52 8.11
C TYR A 202 -5.17 8.44 6.89
N THR A 203 -5.76 8.05 5.75
CA THR A 203 -5.50 8.70 4.46
C THR A 203 -6.69 9.46 3.90
N LYS A 204 -7.88 9.34 4.51
CA LYS A 204 -9.13 9.93 4.02
C LYS A 204 -9.07 11.46 3.80
N ASP A 205 -8.22 12.16 4.54
CA ASP A 205 -8.10 13.62 4.50
C ASP A 205 -6.88 14.08 3.65
N GLU A 206 -6.18 13.15 2.96
CA GLU A 206 -5.09 13.48 2.07
C GLU A 206 -5.60 14.03 0.72
N ASP A 207 -4.73 14.72 -0.01
CA ASP A 207 -5.05 15.24 -1.34
C ASP A 207 -4.85 14.15 -2.42
N PHE A 208 -5.91 13.83 -3.14
CA PHE A 208 -5.94 12.84 -4.22
C PHE A 208 -6.31 13.46 -5.58
N ALA A 209 -5.86 14.67 -5.88
CA ALA A 209 -6.23 15.39 -7.09
C ALA A 209 -5.86 14.63 -8.39
N GLU A 210 -4.76 13.88 -8.41
CA GLU A 210 -4.28 13.14 -9.58
C GLU A 210 -4.97 11.77 -9.75
N ALA A 211 -5.71 11.27 -8.74
CA ALA A 211 -6.42 10.00 -8.84
C ALA A 211 -7.58 10.08 -9.83
N VAL A 212 -7.75 9.06 -10.67
CA VAL A 212 -8.89 8.96 -11.59
C VAL A 212 -10.20 8.64 -10.87
N LEU A 213 -10.11 7.90 -9.77
CA LEU A 213 -11.23 7.51 -8.92
C LEU A 213 -10.75 7.43 -7.47
N VAL A 214 -11.54 7.97 -6.53
CA VAL A 214 -11.29 7.87 -5.09
C VAL A 214 -12.52 7.29 -4.43
N VAL A 215 -12.37 6.17 -3.72
CA VAL A 215 -13.47 5.44 -3.06
C VAL A 215 -13.08 5.01 -1.66
N SER A 216 -14.08 4.68 -0.83
CA SER A 216 -13.84 4.14 0.51
C SER A 216 -13.16 2.75 0.48
N GLU A 217 -13.54 1.90 -0.47
CA GLU A 217 -13.05 0.54 -0.66
C GLU A 217 -13.52 -0.01 -2.02
N LEU A 218 -13.08 -1.20 -2.43
CA LEU A 218 -13.59 -1.83 -3.66
C LEU A 218 -14.98 -2.43 -3.47
N GLY A 219 -15.35 -2.81 -2.25
CA GLY A 219 -16.65 -3.33 -1.85
C GLY A 219 -16.95 -4.75 -2.32
N ASP A 220 -17.97 -5.35 -1.74
CA ASP A 220 -18.45 -6.69 -2.07
C ASP A 220 -19.98 -6.76 -2.11
N PRO A 221 -20.57 -7.68 -2.90
CA PRO A 221 -21.99 -7.96 -2.86
C PRO A 221 -22.48 -8.25 -1.43
N GLY A 222 -23.62 -7.69 -1.05
CA GLY A 222 -24.22 -7.92 0.26
C GLY A 222 -23.59 -7.13 1.42
N ARG A 223 -22.58 -6.29 1.14
CA ARG A 223 -22.05 -5.31 2.10
C ARG A 223 -22.67 -3.93 1.90
N PRO A 224 -22.52 -2.99 2.87
CA PRO A 224 -22.89 -1.61 2.64
C PRO A 224 -22.26 -1.07 1.37
N PRO A 225 -22.95 -0.18 0.65
CA PRO A 225 -22.41 0.44 -0.57
C PRO A 225 -21.12 1.22 -0.26
N ILE A 226 -20.20 1.20 -1.24
CA ILE A 226 -19.00 2.04 -1.19
C ILE A 226 -19.38 3.51 -1.29
N GLU A 227 -18.53 4.37 -0.72
CA GLU A 227 -18.60 5.81 -0.93
C GLU A 227 -17.64 6.20 -2.06
N VAL A 228 -18.15 6.98 -3.02
CA VAL A 228 -17.35 7.58 -4.10
C VAL A 228 -17.03 9.01 -3.70
N LEU A 229 -15.77 9.25 -3.31
CA LEU A 229 -15.32 10.57 -2.84
C LEU A 229 -14.93 11.48 -4.01
N ALA A 230 -14.37 10.90 -5.09
CA ALA A 230 -14.11 11.63 -6.33
C ALA A 230 -14.11 10.69 -7.54
N ASN A 231 -14.59 11.17 -8.66
CA ASN A 231 -14.55 10.45 -9.95
C ASN A 231 -14.19 11.43 -11.07
N ARG A 232 -13.01 11.27 -11.63
CA ARG A 232 -12.45 12.09 -12.73
C ARG A 232 -12.31 11.28 -14.02
N GLY A 233 -12.74 10.01 -13.99
CA GLY A 233 -12.69 9.07 -15.11
C GLY A 233 -14.07 8.73 -15.68
N ALA A 234 -14.10 7.71 -16.52
CA ALA A 234 -15.31 7.19 -17.14
C ALA A 234 -16.06 6.13 -16.31
N ALA A 235 -15.49 5.69 -15.19
CA ALA A 235 -16.09 4.67 -14.33
C ALA A 235 -17.50 5.09 -13.85
N ARG A 236 -18.36 4.11 -13.62
CA ARG A 236 -19.74 4.31 -13.11
C ARG A 236 -20.00 3.35 -11.96
N PRO A 237 -19.31 3.57 -10.81
CA PRO A 237 -19.40 2.66 -9.67
C PRO A 237 -20.85 2.43 -9.21
N GLY A 238 -21.19 1.16 -8.99
CA GLY A 238 -22.39 0.75 -8.28
C GLY A 238 -22.16 0.66 -6.78
N PRO A 239 -22.89 -0.22 -6.06
CA PRO A 239 -22.68 -0.44 -4.63
C PRO A 239 -21.28 -1.00 -4.29
N TYR A 240 -20.59 -1.58 -5.24
CA TYR A 240 -19.21 -2.06 -5.20
C TYR A 240 -18.61 -1.96 -6.59
N LEU A 241 -17.29 -1.88 -6.70
CA LEU A 241 -16.59 -1.84 -7.98
C LEU A 241 -16.56 -3.21 -8.65
N VAL A 242 -16.69 -3.21 -9.97
CA VAL A 242 -16.50 -4.38 -10.84
C VAL A 242 -15.32 -4.14 -11.78
N LEU A 243 -14.83 -5.20 -12.45
CA LEU A 243 -13.69 -5.06 -13.37
C LEU A 243 -13.94 -4.06 -14.51
N ASP A 244 -15.19 -3.90 -14.94
CA ASP A 244 -15.53 -2.94 -15.99
C ASP A 244 -15.37 -1.48 -15.51
N ASP A 245 -15.61 -1.19 -14.21
CA ASP A 245 -15.30 0.12 -13.61
C ASP A 245 -13.80 0.37 -13.58
N LEU A 246 -13.00 -0.64 -13.21
CA LEU A 246 -11.54 -0.54 -13.19
C LEU A 246 -10.99 -0.31 -14.60
N ARG A 247 -11.56 -0.98 -15.60
CA ARG A 247 -11.22 -0.76 -17.00
C ARG A 247 -11.60 0.65 -17.47
N ALA A 248 -12.78 1.12 -17.09
CA ALA A 248 -13.23 2.47 -17.41
C ALA A 248 -12.36 3.56 -16.78
N CYS A 249 -11.65 3.28 -15.67
CA CYS A 249 -10.61 4.16 -15.13
C CYS A 249 -9.43 4.36 -16.10
N LEU A 250 -9.21 3.44 -17.03
CA LEU A 250 -8.18 3.54 -18.08
C LEU A 250 -8.68 4.27 -19.33
N GLU A 251 -9.98 4.50 -19.46
CA GLU A 251 -10.61 5.16 -20.59
C GLU A 251 -10.80 6.66 -20.29
N GLY A 252 -10.49 7.53 -21.25
CA GLY A 252 -10.81 8.97 -21.20
C GLY A 252 -9.78 9.86 -20.48
N GLY A 253 -9.42 10.97 -21.16
CA GLY A 253 -8.68 12.14 -20.65
C GLY A 253 -7.23 11.88 -20.25
N THR A 254 -6.29 12.27 -21.07
CA THR A 254 -4.94 12.61 -20.60
C THR A 254 -5.07 13.59 -19.45
N VAL A 255 -4.53 13.23 -18.28
CA VAL A 255 -4.20 14.23 -17.26
C VAL A 255 -3.19 15.16 -17.92
N GLU A 256 -3.65 16.31 -18.42
CA GLU A 256 -2.73 17.35 -18.87
C GLU A 256 -1.89 17.73 -17.64
N ASN A 257 -0.62 17.39 -17.68
CA ASN A 257 0.36 17.96 -16.78
C ASN A 257 0.30 19.47 -16.99
N GLY A 258 -0.34 20.16 -16.06
CA GLY A 258 -0.33 21.63 -16.00
C GLY A 258 1.10 22.12 -15.81
N GLY A 259 1.84 22.16 -16.92
CA GLY A 259 3.08 22.91 -17.05
C GLY A 259 2.72 24.39 -16.96
N GLY A 260 2.66 24.91 -15.74
CA GLY A 260 2.54 26.33 -15.46
C GLY A 260 3.81 27.05 -15.90
N ARG A 261 3.60 28.09 -16.67
CA ARG A 261 4.59 29.14 -16.99
C ARG A 261 4.98 29.93 -15.74
#